data_60abb7e31fa933f9417e6f665508a37a
#
_entry.id   60abb7e31fa933f9417e6f665508a37a
#
_cell.length_a   1.000
_cell.length_b   1.000
_cell.length_c   1.000
_cell.angle_alpha   90.00
_cell.angle_beta   90.00
_cell.angle_gamma   90.00
#
_symmetry.space_group_name_H-M   'P 1'
#
loop_
_entity.id
_entity.type
_entity.pdbx_description
1 polymer ?
#
loop_
_entity_poly.entity_id
_entity_poly.type
_entity_poly.pdbx_seq_one_letter_code
_entity_poly.pdbx_strand_id
1 'polypeptide(L)'
;MIARRWLPALVPGIAHASGFPPTLDHAGTALLQNGEGARRYLGISVYRAALYLPRSMRDPAAILAAAGPWLILVRQERVVPRATVLQAWRLAYAENTAQPAPAALLSWAQAAEPGAGEEYAASAAGVRLAGPRRQDGWLPGAAAAHDLLATWLGPVPPTEALKRALLGLA
;
A
#
# COMPACT_ATOMS: atom_id res chain seq x y z
N MET A 1 -13.33 5.05 25.06
CA MET A 1 -12.87 4.61 23.73
C MET A 1 -13.10 5.74 22.75
N ILE A 2 -12.08 6.55 22.47
CA ILE A 2 -12.22 7.75 21.66
C ILE A 2 -11.75 7.40 20.25
N ALA A 3 -12.70 7.35 19.31
CA ALA A 3 -12.40 7.23 17.89
C ALA A 3 -11.56 8.45 17.47
N ARG A 4 -10.29 8.27 17.21
CA ARG A 4 -9.46 9.31 16.62
C ARG A 4 -9.93 9.55 15.18
N ARG A 5 -10.75 10.58 15.04
CA ARG A 5 -11.10 11.18 13.77
C ARG A 5 -9.82 11.66 13.09
N TRP A 6 -9.53 11.12 11.93
CA TRP A 6 -8.55 11.68 11.03
C TRP A 6 -9.00 13.09 10.62
N LEU A 7 -8.39 14.11 11.21
CA LEU A 7 -8.38 15.45 10.65
C LEU A 7 -7.03 15.56 9.94
N PRO A 8 -7.00 15.79 8.63
CA PRO A 8 -5.75 16.17 7.98
C PRO A 8 -5.35 17.53 8.56
N ALA A 9 -4.15 17.61 9.11
CA ALA A 9 -3.54 18.88 9.41
C ALA A 9 -3.45 19.65 8.09
N LEU A 10 -4.24 20.70 7.96
CA LEU A 10 -4.15 21.65 6.85
C LEU A 10 -2.81 22.35 6.90
N VAL A 11 -1.85 21.84 6.15
CA VAL A 11 -0.67 22.60 5.75
C VAL A 11 -1.07 23.38 4.50
N PRO A 12 -1.11 24.72 4.52
CA PRO A 12 -1.43 25.48 3.33
C PRO A 12 -0.24 25.45 2.36
N GLY A 13 -0.46 24.96 1.17
CA GLY A 13 0.44 25.20 0.08
C GLY A 13 0.86 23.97 -0.72
N ILE A 14 0.36 23.93 -1.92
CA ILE A 14 0.61 23.07 -3.09
C ILE A 14 -0.38 21.89 -3.15
N ALA A 15 -1.46 22.11 -3.89
CA ALA A 15 -2.33 21.04 -4.34
C ALA A 15 -1.52 20.10 -5.25
N HIS A 16 -1.14 18.93 -4.72
CA HIS A 16 -0.59 17.86 -5.55
C HIS A 16 -1.75 17.29 -6.37
N ALA A 17 -1.59 17.27 -7.69
CA ALA A 17 -2.60 16.76 -8.62
C ALA A 17 -3.01 15.29 -8.38
N SER A 18 -2.23 14.54 -7.62
CA SER A 18 -2.45 13.13 -7.29
C SER A 18 -3.39 12.89 -6.10
N GLY A 19 -3.53 13.86 -5.20
CA GLY A 19 -4.28 13.71 -3.95
C GLY A 19 -3.60 12.84 -2.86
N PHE A 20 -2.35 12.45 -3.04
CA PHE A 20 -1.51 11.84 -2.01
C PHE A 20 -0.60 12.91 -1.37
N PRO A 21 -0.52 13.00 -0.02
CA PRO A 21 0.34 13.99 0.62
C PRO A 21 1.83 13.70 0.39
N PRO A 22 2.69 14.73 0.35
CA PRO A 22 4.14 14.54 0.11
C PRO A 22 4.85 13.87 1.28
N THR A 23 4.30 14.00 2.49
CA THR A 23 4.85 13.44 3.73
C THR A 23 3.72 12.94 4.62
N LEU A 24 4.02 11.90 5.41
CA LEU A 24 3.12 11.35 6.42
C LEU A 24 3.91 11.07 7.70
N ASP A 25 3.28 11.18 8.86
CA ASP A 25 3.82 10.68 10.12
C ASP A 25 3.27 9.27 10.37
N HIS A 26 4.16 8.32 10.61
CA HIS A 26 3.80 6.94 10.96
C HIS A 26 4.65 6.47 12.13
N ALA A 27 4.00 6.15 13.24
CA ALA A 27 4.65 5.67 14.46
C ALA A 27 5.81 6.59 14.96
N GLY A 28 5.63 7.91 14.84
CA GLY A 28 6.63 8.90 15.23
C GLY A 28 7.78 9.06 14.24
N THR A 29 7.70 8.45 13.07
CA THR A 29 8.67 8.60 11.98
C THR A 29 8.03 9.37 10.83
N ALA A 30 8.67 10.44 10.37
CA ALA A 30 8.26 11.15 9.16
C ALA A 30 8.62 10.29 7.94
N LEU A 31 7.63 9.96 7.12
CA LEU A 31 7.78 9.23 5.88
C LEU A 31 7.60 10.18 4.70
N LEU A 32 8.47 10.06 3.71
CA LEU A 32 8.43 10.82 2.46
C LEU A 32 7.75 9.98 1.38
N GLN A 33 6.96 10.61 0.53
CA GLN A 33 6.43 9.97 -0.67
C GLN A 33 7.62 9.59 -1.58
N ASN A 34 7.86 8.30 -1.73
CA ASN A 34 8.93 7.75 -2.56
C ASN A 34 8.55 7.77 -4.04
N GLY A 35 7.31 7.48 -4.31
CA GLY A 35 6.73 7.51 -5.65
C GLY A 35 5.25 7.15 -5.62
N GLU A 36 4.56 7.44 -6.71
CA GLU A 36 3.15 7.14 -6.90
C GLU A 36 2.85 6.76 -8.35
N GLY A 37 1.84 5.95 -8.54
CA GLY A 37 1.42 5.54 -9.86
C GLY A 37 0.04 4.89 -9.87
N ALA A 38 -0.39 4.50 -11.07
CA ALA A 38 -1.65 3.81 -11.28
C ALA A 38 -1.42 2.38 -11.76
N ARG A 39 -2.18 1.44 -11.17
CA ARG A 39 -2.36 0.13 -11.79
C ARG A 39 -3.37 0.27 -12.91
N ARG A 40 -2.94 -0.03 -14.12
CA ARG A 40 -3.80 -0.04 -15.31
C ARG A 40 -4.04 -1.47 -15.79
N TYR A 41 -5.23 -1.72 -16.29
CA TYR A 41 -5.58 -2.95 -17.00
C TYR A 41 -6.29 -2.56 -18.29
N LEU A 42 -5.75 -3.00 -19.43
CA LEU A 42 -6.23 -2.62 -20.77
C LEU A 42 -6.42 -1.10 -20.92
N GLY A 43 -5.47 -0.30 -20.42
CA GLY A 43 -5.51 1.16 -20.48
C GLY A 43 -6.39 1.84 -19.42
N ILE A 44 -7.21 1.09 -18.68
CA ILE A 44 -8.12 1.61 -17.65
C ILE A 44 -7.40 1.62 -16.31
N SER A 45 -7.40 2.77 -15.61
CA SER A 45 -6.88 2.86 -14.26
C SER A 45 -7.82 2.15 -13.29
N VAL A 46 -7.30 1.16 -12.57
CA VAL A 46 -8.04 0.37 -11.57
C VAL A 46 -7.90 0.98 -10.19
N TYR A 47 -6.67 1.33 -9.79
CA TYR A 47 -6.36 2.07 -8.58
C TYR A 47 -5.08 2.89 -8.75
N ARG A 48 -4.89 3.86 -7.87
CA ARG A 48 -3.64 4.57 -7.68
C ARG A 48 -3.03 4.15 -6.35
N ALA A 49 -1.71 4.14 -6.28
CA ALA A 49 -0.97 3.86 -5.05
C ALA A 49 0.21 4.81 -4.89
N ALA A 50 0.56 5.10 -3.64
CA ALA A 50 1.76 5.84 -3.28
C ALA A 50 2.53 5.09 -2.20
N LEU A 51 3.84 4.98 -2.38
CA LEU A 51 4.77 4.37 -1.42
C LEU A 51 5.46 5.47 -0.62
N TYR A 52 5.51 5.29 0.70
CA TYR A 52 6.17 6.19 1.64
C TYR A 52 7.28 5.46 2.38
N LEU A 53 8.46 6.07 2.43
CA LEU A 53 9.66 5.54 3.07
C LEU A 53 10.31 6.62 3.95
N PRO A 54 11.14 6.26 4.95
CA PRO A 54 11.88 7.23 5.76
C PRO A 54 12.85 8.09 4.94
N ARG A 55 13.31 7.58 3.80
CA ARG A 55 14.17 8.28 2.83
C ARG A 55 13.87 7.79 1.42
N SER A 56 14.19 8.60 0.42
CA SER A 56 14.03 8.18 -0.98
C SER A 56 14.95 7.00 -1.32
N MET A 57 14.36 5.96 -1.93
CA MET A 57 15.08 4.76 -2.36
C MET A 57 14.50 4.28 -3.70
N ARG A 58 15.36 3.80 -4.61
CA ARG A 58 14.96 3.37 -5.96
C ARG A 58 15.25 1.90 -6.24
N ASP A 59 16.06 1.26 -5.40
CA ASP A 59 16.37 -0.17 -5.53
C ASP A 59 15.34 -1.00 -4.76
N PRO A 60 14.52 -1.82 -5.46
CA PRO A 60 13.50 -2.63 -4.79
C PRO A 60 14.11 -3.67 -3.83
N ALA A 61 15.27 -4.22 -4.14
CA ALA A 61 15.94 -5.19 -3.27
C ALA A 61 16.38 -4.53 -1.96
N ALA A 62 16.93 -3.32 -2.04
CA ALA A 62 17.32 -2.56 -0.85
C ALA A 62 16.11 -2.14 0.00
N ILE A 63 14.99 -1.77 -0.62
CA ILE A 63 13.75 -1.44 0.07
C ILE A 63 13.20 -2.67 0.79
N LEU A 64 13.13 -3.82 0.13
CA LEU A 64 12.64 -5.07 0.71
C LEU A 64 13.55 -5.59 1.84
N ALA A 65 14.87 -5.37 1.74
CA ALA A 65 15.81 -5.75 2.77
C ALA A 65 15.82 -4.81 3.99
N ALA A 66 15.29 -3.60 3.85
CA ALA A 66 15.25 -2.63 4.93
C ALA A 66 14.20 -3.01 5.99
N ALA A 67 14.61 -3.10 7.24
CA ALA A 67 13.71 -3.41 8.37
C ALA A 67 12.90 -2.20 8.86
N GLY A 68 12.97 -1.08 8.15
CA GLY A 68 12.34 0.19 8.56
C GLY A 68 10.84 0.23 8.29
N PRO A 69 10.16 1.25 8.84
CA PRO A 69 8.76 1.46 8.56
C PRO A 69 8.54 1.85 7.10
N TRP A 70 7.43 1.42 6.55
CA TRP A 70 6.92 1.88 5.27
C TRP A 70 5.40 2.00 5.32
N LEU A 71 4.85 2.75 4.37
CA LEU A 71 3.41 2.90 4.24
C LEU A 71 3.04 2.92 2.75
N ILE A 72 1.98 2.20 2.39
CA ILE A 72 1.35 2.31 1.08
C ILE A 72 -0.07 2.82 1.27
N LEU A 73 -0.40 3.88 0.56
CA LEU A 73 -1.78 4.34 0.37
C LEU A 73 -2.28 3.86 -0.99
N VAL A 74 -3.50 3.36 -1.00
CA VAL A 74 -4.21 2.96 -2.23
C VAL A 74 -5.51 3.74 -2.32
N ARG A 75 -5.82 4.26 -3.50
CA ARG A 75 -7.12 4.84 -3.83
C ARG A 75 -7.74 4.06 -4.97
N GLN A 76 -8.87 3.43 -4.70
CA GLN A 76 -9.60 2.68 -5.70
C GLN A 76 -10.27 3.63 -6.69
N GLU A 77 -10.22 3.29 -7.98
CA GLU A 77 -10.82 4.08 -9.05
C GLU A 77 -11.91 3.30 -9.80
N ARG A 78 -12.04 1.99 -9.54
CA ARG A 78 -13.03 1.11 -10.16
C ARG A 78 -13.68 0.19 -9.15
N VAL A 79 -14.87 -0.25 -9.47
CA VAL A 79 -15.52 -1.36 -8.76
C VAL A 79 -14.76 -2.64 -9.09
N VAL A 80 -14.31 -3.36 -8.06
CA VAL A 80 -13.74 -4.70 -8.22
C VAL A 80 -14.45 -5.63 -7.24
N PRO A 81 -15.11 -6.69 -7.71
CA PRO A 81 -15.78 -7.65 -6.84
C PRO A 81 -14.82 -8.26 -5.82
N ARG A 82 -15.31 -8.53 -4.62
CA ARG A 82 -14.48 -9.12 -3.54
C ARG A 82 -13.77 -10.40 -3.97
N ALA A 83 -14.45 -11.28 -4.70
CA ALA A 83 -13.84 -12.51 -5.21
C ALA A 83 -12.60 -12.25 -6.06
N THR A 84 -12.63 -11.22 -6.91
CA THR A 84 -11.49 -10.80 -7.74
C THR A 84 -10.38 -10.20 -6.88
N VAL A 85 -10.72 -9.40 -5.86
CA VAL A 85 -9.72 -8.86 -4.91
C VAL A 85 -9.01 -9.99 -4.18
N LEU A 86 -9.75 -10.99 -3.67
CA LEU A 86 -9.17 -12.15 -2.98
C LEU A 86 -8.27 -12.99 -3.90
N GLN A 87 -8.69 -13.18 -5.15
CA GLN A 87 -7.87 -13.89 -6.15
C GLN A 87 -6.57 -13.12 -6.44
N ALA A 88 -6.64 -11.80 -6.59
CA ALA A 88 -5.47 -10.95 -6.82
C ALA A 88 -4.46 -11.05 -5.66
N TRP A 89 -4.91 -11.02 -4.41
CA TRP A 89 -4.04 -11.21 -3.24
C TRP A 89 -3.38 -12.59 -3.22
N ARG A 90 -4.14 -13.66 -3.45
CA ARG A 90 -3.59 -15.02 -3.49
C ARG A 90 -2.52 -15.16 -4.56
N LEU A 91 -2.77 -14.63 -5.74
CA LEU A 91 -1.82 -14.66 -6.85
C LEU A 91 -0.56 -13.84 -6.55
N ALA A 92 -0.73 -12.61 -6.05
CA ALA A 92 0.39 -11.74 -5.71
C ALA A 92 1.34 -12.38 -4.68
N TYR A 93 0.80 -13.03 -3.66
CA TYR A 93 1.61 -13.77 -2.69
C TYR A 93 2.28 -15.00 -3.32
N ALA A 94 1.56 -15.80 -4.08
CA ALA A 94 2.10 -17.01 -4.73
C ALA A 94 3.26 -16.69 -5.68
N GLU A 95 3.22 -15.55 -6.34
CA GLU A 95 4.24 -15.14 -7.32
C GLU A 95 5.44 -14.40 -6.70
N ASN A 96 5.28 -13.80 -5.52
CA ASN A 96 6.31 -12.92 -4.94
C ASN A 96 6.84 -13.38 -3.59
N THR A 97 6.27 -14.40 -2.97
CA THR A 97 6.65 -14.86 -1.63
C THR A 97 6.68 -16.38 -1.55
N ALA A 98 7.29 -16.90 -0.49
CA ALA A 98 7.28 -18.34 -0.19
C ALA A 98 6.05 -18.77 0.63
N GLN A 99 5.19 -17.82 1.02
CA GLN A 99 4.03 -18.05 1.89
C GLN A 99 2.72 -17.77 1.13
N PRO A 100 1.63 -18.46 1.48
CA PRO A 100 0.31 -18.10 0.97
C PRO A 100 -0.14 -16.75 1.54
N ALA A 101 -1.09 -16.11 0.87
CA ALA A 101 -1.70 -14.89 1.39
C ALA A 101 -2.28 -15.14 2.79
N PRO A 102 -1.95 -14.30 3.80
CA PRO A 102 -2.41 -14.49 5.18
C PRO A 102 -3.94 -14.51 5.28
N ALA A 103 -4.48 -15.43 6.10
CA ALA A 103 -5.91 -15.51 6.33
C ALA A 103 -6.49 -14.19 6.88
N ALA A 104 -5.74 -13.48 7.72
CA ALA A 104 -6.13 -12.17 8.24
C ALA A 104 -6.28 -11.12 7.14
N LEU A 105 -5.39 -11.09 6.13
CA LEU A 105 -5.51 -10.22 4.97
C LEU A 105 -6.74 -10.57 4.13
N LEU A 106 -6.95 -11.85 3.84
CA LEU A 106 -8.09 -12.31 3.05
C LEU A 106 -9.43 -12.06 3.75
N SER A 107 -9.49 -12.21 5.07
CA SER A 107 -10.68 -11.87 5.87
C SER A 107 -10.95 -10.37 5.89
N TRP A 108 -9.90 -9.54 5.96
CA TRP A 108 -10.00 -8.10 5.99
C TRP A 108 -10.40 -7.51 4.62
N ALA A 109 -9.91 -8.08 3.53
CA ALA A 109 -10.12 -7.56 2.17
C ALA A 109 -11.61 -7.55 1.77
N GLN A 110 -12.04 -6.45 1.17
CA GLN A 110 -13.40 -6.22 0.69
C GLN A 110 -13.41 -5.95 -0.83
N ALA A 111 -14.61 -5.86 -1.41
CA ALA A 111 -14.76 -5.32 -2.75
C ALA A 111 -14.17 -3.90 -2.82
N ALA A 112 -13.56 -3.55 -3.95
CA ALA A 112 -13.10 -2.20 -4.20
C ALA A 112 -14.23 -1.33 -4.75
N GLU A 113 -14.29 -0.08 -4.28
CA GLU A 113 -15.24 0.91 -4.76
C GLU A 113 -14.51 2.21 -5.09
N PRO A 114 -14.93 2.95 -6.13
CA PRO A 114 -14.31 4.22 -6.51
C PRO A 114 -14.27 5.20 -5.35
N GLY A 115 -13.11 5.84 -5.13
CA GLY A 115 -12.89 6.78 -4.05
C GLY A 115 -12.55 6.13 -2.70
N ALA A 116 -12.69 4.81 -2.55
CA ALA A 116 -12.27 4.12 -1.34
C ALA A 116 -10.75 4.17 -1.18
N GLY A 117 -10.27 4.56 0.01
CA GLY A 117 -8.86 4.58 0.37
C GLY A 117 -8.52 3.41 1.28
N GLU A 118 -7.38 2.78 1.03
CA GLU A 118 -6.79 1.74 1.87
C GLU A 118 -5.39 2.14 2.29
N GLU A 119 -5.01 1.75 3.49
CA GLU A 119 -3.69 2.01 4.06
C GLU A 119 -3.07 0.71 4.55
N TYR A 120 -1.85 0.48 4.15
CA TYR A 120 -1.00 -0.62 4.59
C TYR A 120 0.22 -0.01 5.25
N ALA A 121 0.28 -0.09 6.58
CA ALA A 121 1.29 0.61 7.38
C ALA A 121 2.13 -0.36 8.18
N ALA A 122 3.41 -0.51 7.80
CA ALA A 122 4.35 -1.42 8.43
C ALA A 122 5.15 -0.77 9.56
N SER A 123 5.39 -1.54 10.58
CA SER A 123 6.29 -1.26 11.68
C SER A 123 7.15 -2.50 11.98
N ALA A 124 8.05 -2.41 12.96
CA ALA A 124 8.81 -3.57 13.41
C ALA A 124 7.92 -4.72 13.94
N ALA A 125 6.71 -4.41 14.41
CA ALA A 125 5.77 -5.40 14.98
C ALA A 125 4.89 -6.10 13.94
N GLY A 126 4.75 -5.53 12.73
CA GLY A 126 3.88 -6.07 11.68
C GLY A 126 3.25 -4.99 10.82
N VAL A 127 2.15 -5.33 10.16
CA VAL A 127 1.43 -4.41 9.26
C VAL A 127 0.01 -4.18 9.73
N ARG A 128 -0.36 -2.93 9.89
CA ARG A 128 -1.74 -2.51 10.05
C ARG A 128 -2.40 -2.34 8.67
N LEU A 129 -3.61 -2.87 8.56
CA LEU A 129 -4.46 -2.74 7.38
C LEU A 129 -5.64 -1.84 7.75
N ALA A 130 -5.82 -0.73 7.09
CA ALA A 130 -6.93 0.17 7.36
C ALA A 130 -7.71 0.48 6.08
N GLY A 131 -9.02 0.59 6.18
CA GLY A 131 -9.89 0.86 5.05
C GLY A 131 -11.27 1.34 5.49
N PRO A 132 -12.08 1.88 4.57
CA PRO A 132 -13.38 2.45 4.91
C PRO A 132 -14.36 1.36 5.35
N ARG A 133 -15.23 1.72 6.31
CA ARG A 133 -16.39 0.91 6.75
C ARG A 133 -16.04 -0.50 7.25
N ARG A 134 -14.83 -0.72 7.77
CA ARG A 134 -14.38 -1.98 8.35
C ARG A 134 -13.41 -1.72 9.50
N GLN A 135 -13.25 -2.72 10.37
CA GLN A 135 -12.23 -2.67 11.41
C GLN A 135 -10.85 -2.86 10.80
N ASP A 136 -9.84 -2.28 11.45
CA ASP A 136 -8.45 -2.48 11.05
C ASP A 136 -8.07 -3.96 11.15
N GLY A 137 -7.29 -4.42 10.16
CA GLY A 137 -6.66 -5.72 10.17
C GLY A 137 -5.22 -5.62 10.68
N TRP A 138 -4.65 -6.76 11.08
CA TRP A 138 -3.30 -6.85 11.58
C TRP A 138 -2.58 -8.09 11.05
N LEU A 139 -1.38 -7.89 10.51
CA LEU A 139 -0.47 -8.96 10.10
C LEU A 139 0.77 -8.90 10.98
N PRO A 140 0.97 -9.86 11.90
CA PRO A 140 2.06 -9.80 12.86
C PRO A 140 3.42 -10.16 12.24
N GLY A 141 4.48 -9.49 12.73
CA GLY A 141 5.87 -9.81 12.47
C GLY A 141 6.51 -9.12 11.28
N ALA A 142 7.83 -9.03 11.31
CA ALA A 142 8.62 -8.38 10.27
C ALA A 142 8.54 -9.11 8.91
N ALA A 143 8.40 -10.43 8.92
CA ALA A 143 8.23 -11.23 7.71
C ALA A 143 6.92 -10.85 6.98
N ALA A 144 5.84 -10.57 7.70
CA ALA A 144 4.59 -10.12 7.11
C ALA A 144 4.74 -8.77 6.40
N ALA A 145 5.52 -7.85 6.97
CA ALA A 145 5.83 -6.56 6.34
C ALA A 145 6.63 -6.72 5.05
N HIS A 146 7.65 -7.58 5.05
CA HIS A 146 8.43 -7.91 3.86
C HIS A 146 7.54 -8.52 2.76
N ASP A 147 6.78 -9.56 3.09
CA ASP A 147 5.99 -10.30 2.11
C ASP A 147 4.87 -9.44 1.50
N LEU A 148 4.20 -8.64 2.32
CA LEU A 148 3.18 -7.72 1.80
C LEU A 148 3.79 -6.70 0.84
N LEU A 149 4.92 -6.08 1.19
CA LEU A 149 5.60 -5.11 0.32
C LEU A 149 6.10 -5.77 -0.98
N ALA A 150 6.55 -7.03 -0.91
CA ALA A 150 6.99 -7.79 -2.07
C ALA A 150 5.87 -7.98 -3.11
N THR A 151 4.59 -7.93 -2.73
CA THR A 151 3.49 -7.99 -3.69
C THR A 151 3.44 -6.80 -4.64
N TRP A 152 4.03 -5.65 -4.29
CA TRP A 152 4.17 -4.48 -5.17
C TRP A 152 5.56 -4.33 -5.78
N LEU A 153 6.62 -4.69 -5.05
CA LEU A 153 8.01 -4.44 -5.45
C LEU A 153 8.77 -5.70 -5.87
N GLY A 154 8.17 -6.86 -5.74
CA GLY A 154 8.77 -8.15 -6.05
C GLY A 154 8.94 -8.42 -7.56
N PRO A 155 9.30 -9.67 -7.92
CA PRO A 155 9.55 -10.06 -9.31
C PRO A 155 8.33 -9.96 -10.21
N VAL A 156 7.13 -10.19 -9.67
CA VAL A 156 5.87 -10.16 -10.42
C VAL A 156 4.93 -9.13 -9.78
N PRO A 157 5.16 -7.82 -10.02
CA PRO A 157 4.32 -6.75 -9.48
C PRO A 157 2.94 -6.72 -10.16
N PRO A 158 1.99 -5.95 -9.63
CA PRO A 158 0.69 -5.75 -10.29
C PRO A 158 0.80 -5.22 -11.73
N THR A 159 1.77 -4.33 -11.99
CA THR A 159 2.30 -3.95 -13.30
C THR A 159 3.71 -3.39 -13.14
N GLU A 160 4.57 -3.59 -14.13
CA GLU A 160 5.91 -3.00 -14.12
C GLU A 160 5.87 -1.46 -14.09
N ALA A 161 4.91 -0.86 -14.75
CA ALA A 161 4.73 0.59 -14.74
C ALA A 161 4.43 1.12 -13.33
N LEU A 162 3.56 0.46 -12.58
CA LEU A 162 3.28 0.82 -11.19
C LEU A 162 4.51 0.66 -10.30
N LYS A 163 5.21 -0.47 -10.41
CA LYS A 163 6.46 -0.72 -9.65
C LYS A 163 7.48 0.39 -9.90
N ARG A 164 7.75 0.72 -11.17
CA ARG A 164 8.66 1.82 -11.51
C ARG A 164 8.22 3.16 -10.93
N ALA A 165 6.93 3.45 -10.99
CA ALA A 165 6.37 4.68 -10.42
C ALA A 165 6.54 4.74 -8.89
N LEU A 166 6.28 3.65 -8.17
CA LEU A 166 6.49 3.57 -6.72
C LEU A 166 7.97 3.74 -6.33
N LEU A 167 8.89 3.33 -7.21
CA LEU A 167 10.34 3.52 -7.04
C LEU A 167 10.82 4.92 -7.46
N GLY A 168 9.94 5.82 -7.90
CA GLY A 168 10.33 7.13 -8.39
C GLY A 168 11.12 7.08 -9.71
N LEU A 169 10.89 6.07 -10.55
CA LEU A 169 11.57 5.82 -11.82
C LEU A 169 10.68 6.09 -13.05
N ALA A 170 9.48 6.56 -12.82
CA ALA A 170 8.52 6.89 -13.89
C ALA A 170 8.77 8.29 -14.45
#